data_29b713740378ce71a4c692ba06dae229
#
_entry.id   29b713740378ce71a4c692ba06dae229
#
_cell.length_a   1.000
_cell.length_b   1.000
_cell.length_c   1.000
_cell.angle_alpha   90.00
_cell.angle_beta   90.00
_cell.angle_gamma   90.00
#
_symmetry.space_group_name_H-M   'P 1'
#
loop_
_entity.id
_entity.type
_entity.pdbx_description
1 polymer ?
#
loop_
_entity_poly.entity_id
_entity_poly.type
_entity_poly.pdbx_seq_one_letter_code
_entity_poly.pdbx_strand_id
1 'polypeptide(L)'
;MVAAMKTSPPSKTVHPVGEAPRLPFAPLPVDTYGGRIHVEWDPQAAVTPLGQLPFFIEFLKTSELFAPWVRECPLTYHSPNAPQTIDVLGTLFLSILSGHRRYAHITTIRTDGVNPALLGMSKVCSEDAVRRALGTLEEAASTQWLQTHLLRCYEPLLTEPWILDVDVTVKPLYGHQEGAEVGYNPHKPGRPSHTYHTYFIGNLRLALDVEVRPGKQTAAAHTRPGLWQFLRRFPRSARPAFLRGDCAFGTDHLMREAEAEGLPYLFKLKQTKRVKGLIETLFAEPVWTPAGQGWQGVDTTLQLQGWAQARRVVVLRRRLKEPMLLKGTERVTGQQVCDFVDSLEPRHVYEYVVLVTTLRDELCTLAQHYRDRADIENVFDELKNQWGWGGYTTKDLKRCQLMARQIALIYNWWSMFVRLAIPRRHAEAITSRPLLLTAVGTQTRHQGQTTLTLTSAHAQTGQIQRALRGLRAFFADCRATAEQLGWAALWRKMLSRIFVAFLRGRPLNPPPLFPHPT
;
A
#
# COMPACT_ATOMS: atom_id res chain seq x y z
N MET A 1 63.19 36.63 1.57
CA MET A 1 61.92 37.32 1.71
C MET A 1 61.27 37.33 0.34
N VAL A 2 60.39 36.38 0.08
CA VAL A 2 59.60 36.33 -1.17
C VAL A 2 58.13 36.31 -0.72
N ALA A 3 57.40 37.36 -1.06
CA ALA A 3 56.02 37.56 -0.74
C ALA A 3 55.13 36.67 -1.62
N ALA A 4 54.33 35.81 -1.00
CA ALA A 4 53.32 35.03 -1.68
C ALA A 4 52.09 35.88 -1.98
N MET A 5 51.82 36.11 -3.25
CA MET A 5 50.58 36.66 -3.78
C MET A 5 49.42 35.69 -3.55
N LYS A 6 48.44 36.11 -2.72
CA LYS A 6 47.15 35.41 -2.62
C LYS A 6 46.32 35.72 -3.88
N THR A 7 46.11 34.71 -4.69
CA THR A 7 45.13 34.77 -5.78
C THR A 7 43.73 34.51 -5.24
N SER A 8 42.84 35.48 -5.39
CA SER A 8 41.41 35.37 -5.09
C SER A 8 40.75 34.36 -6.06
N PRO A 9 39.78 33.54 -5.61
CA PRO A 9 39.09 32.64 -6.51
C PRO A 9 38.19 33.42 -7.50
N PRO A 10 38.01 32.94 -8.75
CA PRO A 10 37.20 33.63 -9.73
C PRO A 10 35.74 33.71 -9.27
N SER A 11 35.14 34.90 -9.39
CA SER A 11 33.75 35.14 -9.12
C SER A 11 32.90 34.28 -10.06
N LYS A 12 32.03 33.42 -9.50
CA LYS A 12 31.00 32.72 -10.26
C LYS A 12 30.00 33.75 -10.78
N THR A 13 30.11 34.11 -12.02
CA THR A 13 29.06 34.82 -12.75
C THR A 13 27.81 33.93 -12.73
N VAL A 14 26.82 34.32 -11.94
CA VAL A 14 25.47 33.76 -12.00
C VAL A 14 24.84 34.28 -13.29
N HIS A 15 24.86 33.47 -14.33
CA HIS A 15 24.05 33.72 -15.49
C HIS A 15 22.57 33.64 -15.07
N PRO A 16 21.74 34.63 -15.39
CA PRO A 16 20.30 34.49 -15.23
C PRO A 16 19.87 33.27 -16.05
N VAL A 17 19.03 32.44 -15.47
CA VAL A 17 18.37 31.34 -16.19
C VAL A 17 17.35 32.01 -17.11
N GLY A 18 17.86 32.57 -18.24
CA GLY A 18 17.06 32.96 -19.35
C GLY A 18 16.39 31.72 -19.91
N GLU A 19 15.13 31.83 -20.29
CA GLU A 19 14.46 30.82 -21.10
C GLU A 19 15.40 30.43 -22.25
N ALA A 20 15.72 29.16 -22.37
CA ALA A 20 16.49 28.66 -23.49
C ALA A 20 15.79 29.14 -24.78
N PRO A 21 16.49 29.78 -25.72
CA PRO A 21 15.84 30.27 -26.93
C PRO A 21 15.16 29.09 -27.61
N ARG A 22 13.85 29.19 -27.79
CA ARG A 22 13.05 28.24 -28.56
C ARG A 22 13.48 28.38 -30.01
N LEU A 23 14.45 27.60 -30.44
CA LEU A 23 14.73 27.44 -31.86
C LEU A 23 13.56 26.60 -32.40
N PRO A 24 12.74 27.16 -33.30
CA PRO A 24 11.76 26.37 -34.03
C PRO A 24 12.56 25.41 -34.92
N PHE A 25 12.75 24.17 -34.46
CA PHE A 25 13.28 23.15 -35.35
C PHE A 25 12.24 22.90 -36.44
N ALA A 26 12.68 22.92 -37.70
CA ALA A 26 11.82 22.47 -38.77
C ALA A 26 11.36 21.03 -38.52
N PRO A 27 10.10 20.67 -38.90
CA PRO A 27 9.62 19.31 -38.74
C PRO A 27 10.60 18.31 -39.36
N LEU A 28 10.95 17.28 -38.60
CA LEU A 28 11.89 16.25 -39.03
C LEU A 28 11.16 15.19 -39.85
N PRO A 29 11.53 14.94 -41.12
CA PRO A 29 10.97 13.84 -41.88
C PRO A 29 11.53 12.51 -41.34
N VAL A 30 10.65 11.55 -41.05
CA VAL A 30 10.98 10.20 -40.57
C VAL A 30 10.28 9.19 -41.45
N ASP A 31 11.04 8.25 -42.00
CA ASP A 31 10.50 7.14 -42.79
C ASP A 31 10.05 6.01 -41.83
N THR A 32 8.80 5.60 -41.96
CA THR A 32 8.20 4.53 -41.15
C THR A 32 7.63 3.43 -42.07
N TYR A 33 7.24 2.29 -41.51
CA TYR A 33 6.53 1.25 -42.27
C TYR A 33 5.21 1.73 -42.86
N GLY A 34 4.57 2.76 -42.30
CA GLY A 34 3.34 3.38 -42.81
C GLY A 34 3.55 4.52 -43.79
N GLY A 35 4.82 4.83 -44.15
CA GLY A 35 5.21 5.93 -45.02
C GLY A 35 5.98 7.02 -44.29
N ARG A 36 6.32 8.09 -45.01
CA ARG A 36 7.03 9.23 -44.45
C ARG A 36 6.09 10.13 -43.66
N ILE A 37 6.52 10.45 -42.42
CA ILE A 37 5.85 11.44 -41.55
C ILE A 37 6.81 12.59 -41.24
N HIS A 38 6.26 13.72 -40.77
CA HIS A 38 7.04 14.83 -40.26
C HIS A 38 6.77 15.01 -38.78
N VAL A 39 7.83 14.96 -37.97
CA VAL A 39 7.78 15.07 -36.51
C VAL A 39 8.17 16.49 -36.09
N GLU A 40 7.30 17.13 -35.31
CA GLU A 40 7.62 18.40 -34.65
C GLU A 40 7.29 18.31 -33.14
N TRP A 41 7.89 19.20 -32.37
CA TRP A 41 7.65 19.31 -30.93
C TRP A 41 6.86 20.55 -30.61
N ASP A 42 5.68 20.38 -30.01
CA ASP A 42 4.87 21.47 -29.48
C ASP A 42 4.98 21.53 -27.94
N PRO A 43 5.79 22.47 -27.41
CA PRO A 43 5.96 22.60 -25.96
C PRO A 43 4.73 23.16 -25.25
N GLN A 44 3.73 23.66 -26.00
CA GLN A 44 2.49 24.22 -25.46
C GLN A 44 1.29 23.29 -25.67
N ALA A 45 1.51 22.11 -26.22
CA ALA A 45 0.45 21.15 -26.44
C ALA A 45 -0.25 20.79 -25.12
N ALA A 46 -1.54 21.13 -25.03
CA ALA A 46 -2.36 20.82 -23.87
C ALA A 46 -2.86 19.35 -23.94
N VAL A 47 -1.92 18.42 -23.85
CA VAL A 47 -2.16 16.97 -23.98
C VAL A 47 -1.74 16.26 -22.71
N THR A 48 -2.44 15.18 -22.36
CA THR A 48 -2.13 14.31 -21.23
C THR A 48 -2.32 12.83 -21.57
N PRO A 49 -1.43 11.94 -21.10
CA PRO A 49 -1.65 10.49 -21.17
C PRO A 49 -2.59 9.96 -20.07
N LEU A 50 -2.90 10.77 -19.06
CA LEU A 50 -3.73 10.44 -17.91
C LEU A 50 -5.09 11.13 -17.98
N GLY A 51 -5.75 11.07 -19.11
CA GLY A 51 -6.95 11.85 -19.41
C GLY A 51 -8.14 11.57 -18.49
N GLN A 52 -8.19 10.42 -17.79
CA GLN A 52 -9.26 10.11 -16.85
C GLN A 52 -8.94 10.55 -15.40
N LEU A 53 -7.76 11.10 -15.14
CA LEU A 53 -7.36 11.60 -13.81
C LEU A 53 -8.33 12.64 -13.22
N PRO A 54 -9.02 13.50 -13.95
CA PRO A 54 -9.99 14.44 -13.39
C PRO A 54 -11.07 13.79 -12.53
N PHE A 55 -11.49 12.57 -12.82
CA PHE A 55 -12.47 11.85 -12.00
C PHE A 55 -11.90 11.43 -10.63
N PHE A 56 -10.61 11.06 -10.60
CA PHE A 56 -9.93 10.78 -9.34
C PHE A 56 -9.65 12.08 -8.55
N ILE A 57 -9.32 13.18 -9.23
CA ILE A 57 -9.19 14.50 -8.59
C ILE A 57 -10.54 14.93 -7.97
N GLU A 58 -11.66 14.70 -8.66
CA GLU A 58 -13.00 14.99 -8.13
C GLU A 58 -13.29 14.16 -6.87
N PHE A 59 -12.90 12.87 -6.85
CA PHE A 59 -12.97 12.04 -5.64
C PHE A 59 -12.15 12.65 -4.50
N LEU A 60 -10.88 12.98 -4.74
CA LEU A 60 -9.98 13.56 -3.73
C LEU A 60 -10.47 14.91 -3.21
N LYS A 61 -11.09 15.72 -4.08
CA LYS A 61 -11.69 17.01 -3.72
C LYS A 61 -12.96 16.82 -2.88
N THR A 62 -13.85 15.91 -3.28
CA THR A 62 -15.11 15.63 -2.57
C THR A 62 -14.86 14.99 -1.20
N SER A 63 -13.83 14.13 -1.08
CA SER A 63 -13.44 13.50 0.17
C SER A 63 -12.52 14.36 1.04
N GLU A 64 -12.08 15.52 0.56
CA GLU A 64 -11.12 16.41 1.23
C GLU A 64 -9.83 15.71 1.70
N LEU A 65 -9.33 14.75 0.91
CA LEU A 65 -8.12 14.01 1.28
C LEU A 65 -6.84 14.70 0.82
N PHE A 66 -6.82 15.29 -0.39
CA PHE A 66 -5.61 15.84 -1.01
C PHE A 66 -5.23 17.22 -0.45
N ALA A 67 -6.17 18.16 -0.38
CA ALA A 67 -5.86 19.55 -0.01
C ALA A 67 -5.33 19.68 1.44
N PRO A 68 -5.91 19.01 2.45
CA PRO A 68 -5.34 19.00 3.79
C PRO A 68 -3.96 18.35 3.85
N TRP A 69 -3.74 17.25 3.12
CA TRP A 69 -2.43 16.58 3.05
C TRP A 69 -1.33 17.52 2.53
N VAL A 70 -1.64 18.34 1.52
CA VAL A 70 -0.69 19.36 1.01
C VAL A 70 -0.49 20.47 2.02
N ARG A 71 -1.57 21.02 2.59
CA ARG A 71 -1.54 22.16 3.51
C ARG A 71 -0.79 21.84 4.82
N GLU A 72 -0.97 20.63 5.33
CA GLU A 72 -0.43 20.18 6.62
C GLU A 72 0.97 19.56 6.50
N CYS A 73 1.54 19.52 5.29
CA CYS A 73 2.90 19.04 5.07
C CYS A 73 3.90 19.94 5.81
N PRO A 74 4.78 19.37 6.65
CA PRO A 74 5.75 20.14 7.43
C PRO A 74 6.96 20.64 6.60
N LEU A 75 6.77 20.81 5.30
CA LEU A 75 7.82 21.30 4.41
C LEU A 75 7.93 22.83 4.52
N THR A 76 9.08 23.28 4.98
CA THR A 76 9.39 24.71 5.11
C THR A 76 10.57 25.07 4.23
N TYR A 77 10.51 26.25 3.62
CA TYR A 77 11.58 26.80 2.79
C TYR A 77 12.03 28.15 3.29
N HIS A 78 13.32 28.40 3.18
CA HIS A 78 13.92 29.70 3.47
C HIS A 78 14.22 30.52 2.22
N SER A 79 14.17 29.89 1.04
CA SER A 79 14.47 30.55 -0.23
C SER A 79 13.20 31.02 -0.94
N PRO A 80 13.13 32.24 -1.45
CA PRO A 80 12.00 32.74 -2.23
C PRO A 80 11.82 32.01 -3.58
N ASN A 81 12.89 31.36 -4.07
CA ASN A 81 12.86 30.59 -5.32
C ASN A 81 12.51 29.12 -5.10
N ALA A 82 12.13 28.72 -3.89
CA ALA A 82 11.73 27.36 -3.62
C ALA A 82 10.43 26.98 -4.34
N PRO A 83 10.26 25.70 -4.75
CA PRO A 83 9.00 25.26 -5.31
C PRO A 83 7.91 25.30 -4.24
N GLN A 84 6.68 25.52 -4.64
CA GLN A 84 5.54 25.44 -3.72
C GLN A 84 5.37 23.99 -3.21
N THR A 85 4.86 23.84 -2.00
CA THR A 85 4.61 22.51 -1.41
C THR A 85 3.71 21.66 -2.31
N ILE A 86 2.68 22.27 -2.91
CA ILE A 86 1.78 21.58 -3.85
C ILE A 86 2.51 21.09 -5.11
N ASP A 87 3.51 21.83 -5.61
CA ASP A 87 4.29 21.41 -6.77
C ASP A 87 5.15 20.18 -6.46
N VAL A 88 5.76 20.13 -5.26
CA VAL A 88 6.56 18.99 -4.81
C VAL A 88 5.70 17.76 -4.58
N LEU A 89 4.65 17.91 -3.79
CA LEU A 89 3.76 16.81 -3.43
C LEU A 89 2.91 16.34 -4.60
N GLY A 90 2.41 17.24 -5.43
CA GLY A 90 1.67 16.92 -6.66
C GLY A 90 2.54 16.18 -7.67
N THR A 91 3.82 16.59 -7.83
CA THR A 91 4.78 15.87 -8.67
C THR A 91 4.97 14.44 -8.16
N LEU A 92 5.16 14.26 -6.86
CA LEU A 92 5.31 12.95 -6.24
C LEU A 92 4.04 12.09 -6.38
N PHE A 93 2.88 12.70 -6.14
CA PHE A 93 1.57 12.07 -6.32
C PHE A 93 1.39 11.54 -7.75
N LEU A 94 1.60 12.38 -8.76
CA LEU A 94 1.50 11.98 -10.16
C LEU A 94 2.51 10.87 -10.51
N SER A 95 3.73 10.95 -9.98
CA SER A 95 4.77 9.94 -10.20
C SER A 95 4.36 8.58 -9.64
N ILE A 96 3.90 8.53 -8.40
CA ILE A 96 3.44 7.29 -7.75
C ILE A 96 2.21 6.73 -8.46
N LEU A 97 1.24 7.59 -8.78
CA LEU A 97 0.01 7.20 -9.45
C LEU A 97 0.27 6.64 -10.85
N SER A 98 1.24 7.18 -11.57
CA SER A 98 1.68 6.66 -12.87
C SER A 98 2.43 5.32 -12.79
N GLY A 99 2.68 4.79 -11.60
CA GLY A 99 3.39 3.53 -11.41
C GLY A 99 4.91 3.65 -11.50
N HIS A 100 5.45 4.84 -11.34
CA HIS A 100 6.88 5.05 -11.33
C HIS A 100 7.52 4.38 -10.12
N ARG A 101 8.78 3.95 -10.29
CA ARG A 101 9.57 3.29 -9.24
C ARG A 101 10.85 4.04 -8.89
N ARG A 102 11.18 5.08 -9.63
CA ARG A 102 12.41 5.87 -9.47
C ARG A 102 12.09 7.35 -9.62
N TYR A 103 12.82 8.17 -8.88
CA TYR A 103 12.72 9.62 -9.03
C TYR A 103 13.02 10.08 -10.46
N ALA A 104 13.96 9.43 -11.16
CA ALA A 104 14.29 9.73 -12.55
C ALA A 104 13.08 9.66 -13.51
N HIS A 105 12.07 8.84 -13.18
CA HIS A 105 10.85 8.74 -13.99
C HIS A 105 9.98 10.01 -13.91
N ILE A 106 10.20 10.90 -12.96
CA ILE A 106 9.50 12.19 -12.85
C ILE A 106 9.61 13.00 -14.15
N THR A 107 10.73 12.86 -14.86
CA THR A 107 10.94 13.56 -16.14
C THR A 107 9.82 13.28 -17.14
N THR A 108 9.23 12.08 -17.14
CA THR A 108 8.15 11.73 -18.07
C THR A 108 6.84 12.46 -17.78
N ILE A 109 6.59 12.88 -16.52
CA ILE A 109 5.38 13.63 -16.14
C ILE A 109 5.46 15.08 -16.60
N ARG A 110 6.66 15.61 -16.83
CA ARG A 110 6.86 17.00 -17.25
C ARG A 110 6.26 17.31 -18.63
N THR A 111 5.96 16.26 -19.39
CA THR A 111 5.28 16.38 -20.69
C THR A 111 3.75 16.45 -20.58
N ASP A 112 3.18 16.26 -19.38
CA ASP A 112 1.74 16.40 -19.15
C ASP A 112 1.38 17.87 -19.02
N GLY A 113 0.80 18.43 -20.06
CA GLY A 113 0.38 19.84 -20.16
C GLY A 113 -0.96 20.14 -19.48
N VAL A 114 -1.64 19.16 -18.86
CA VAL A 114 -3.02 19.29 -18.36
C VAL A 114 -3.13 19.05 -16.86
N ASN A 115 -2.76 17.87 -16.40
CA ASN A 115 -3.06 17.41 -15.04
C ASN A 115 -2.39 18.23 -13.92
N PRO A 116 -1.15 18.75 -14.08
CA PRO A 116 -0.57 19.60 -13.05
C PRO A 116 -1.46 20.80 -12.69
N ALA A 117 -1.99 21.49 -13.68
CA ALA A 117 -2.90 22.62 -13.47
C ALA A 117 -4.22 22.20 -12.80
N LEU A 118 -4.75 21.03 -13.14
CA LEU A 118 -5.98 20.50 -12.52
C LEU A 118 -5.79 20.14 -11.04
N LEU A 119 -4.55 19.85 -10.61
CA LEU A 119 -4.17 19.65 -9.21
C LEU A 119 -3.85 20.97 -8.49
N GLY A 120 -3.88 22.12 -9.18
CA GLY A 120 -3.51 23.41 -8.63
C GLY A 120 -2.00 23.63 -8.56
N MET A 121 -1.21 22.86 -9.29
CA MET A 121 0.24 23.01 -9.38
C MET A 121 0.60 24.12 -10.37
N SER A 122 1.68 24.82 -10.10
CA SER A 122 2.28 25.78 -11.05
C SER A 122 3.25 25.11 -12.02
N LYS A 123 3.86 24.01 -11.61
CA LYS A 123 4.84 23.25 -12.40
C LYS A 123 5.05 21.84 -11.88
N VAL A 124 5.57 20.96 -12.72
CA VAL A 124 6.16 19.68 -12.30
C VAL A 124 7.61 19.92 -11.88
N CYS A 125 7.96 19.60 -10.65
CA CYS A 125 9.30 19.73 -10.11
C CYS A 125 10.29 18.76 -10.78
N SER A 126 11.58 19.12 -10.81
CA SER A 126 12.63 18.15 -11.18
C SER A 126 12.80 17.09 -10.08
N GLU A 127 13.36 15.93 -10.47
CA GLU A 127 13.65 14.86 -9.50
C GLU A 127 14.52 15.33 -8.34
N ASP A 128 15.54 16.17 -8.63
CA ASP A 128 16.44 16.71 -7.61
C ASP A 128 15.75 17.70 -6.67
N ALA A 129 14.83 18.51 -7.20
CA ALA A 129 14.03 19.39 -6.37
C ALA A 129 13.14 18.60 -5.40
N VAL A 130 12.48 17.54 -5.89
CA VAL A 130 11.70 16.63 -5.03
C VAL A 130 12.58 15.95 -3.99
N ARG A 131 13.72 15.39 -4.38
CA ARG A 131 14.66 14.73 -3.47
C ARG A 131 15.17 15.67 -2.38
N ARG A 132 15.55 16.89 -2.73
CA ARG A 132 16.00 17.90 -1.77
C ARG A 132 14.88 18.27 -0.80
N ALA A 133 13.70 18.56 -1.32
CA ALA A 133 12.53 18.88 -0.50
C ALA A 133 12.22 17.78 0.53
N LEU A 134 12.14 16.52 0.10
CA LEU A 134 11.91 15.40 1.01
C LEU A 134 13.07 15.18 2.00
N GLY A 135 14.28 15.60 1.65
CA GLY A 135 15.46 15.51 2.52
C GLY A 135 15.46 16.52 3.67
N THR A 136 14.75 17.66 3.53
CA THR A 136 14.64 18.66 4.59
C THR A 136 13.59 18.33 5.64
N LEU A 137 12.69 17.38 5.35
CA LEU A 137 11.66 17.00 6.28
C LEU A 137 12.24 16.30 7.52
N GLU A 138 11.86 16.79 8.68
CA GLU A 138 12.17 16.17 9.97
C GLU A 138 11.42 14.83 10.09
N GLU A 139 12.06 13.80 10.65
CA GLU A 139 11.51 12.44 10.72
C GLU A 139 10.23 12.38 11.57
N ALA A 140 10.27 12.99 12.77
CA ALA A 140 9.11 12.98 13.68
C ALA A 140 7.92 13.72 13.08
N ALA A 141 8.12 14.93 12.55
CA ALA A 141 7.06 15.75 11.95
C ALA A 141 6.47 15.09 10.71
N SER A 142 7.31 14.55 9.83
CA SER A 142 6.85 13.86 8.61
C SER A 142 6.14 12.54 8.93
N THR A 143 6.57 11.83 9.95
CA THR A 143 5.90 10.63 10.46
C THR A 143 4.51 10.96 10.97
N GLN A 144 4.39 11.95 11.85
CA GLN A 144 3.11 12.38 12.40
C GLN A 144 2.16 12.84 11.29
N TRP A 145 2.64 13.68 10.37
CA TRP A 145 1.86 14.14 9.22
C TRP A 145 1.27 12.97 8.41
N LEU A 146 2.11 12.03 7.97
CA LEU A 146 1.63 10.91 7.15
C LEU A 146 0.74 9.94 7.93
N GLN A 147 1.02 9.70 9.21
CA GLN A 147 0.17 8.87 10.06
C GLN A 147 -1.21 9.51 10.28
N THR A 148 -1.27 10.84 10.42
CA THR A 148 -2.55 11.58 10.50
C THR A 148 -3.37 11.40 9.23
N HIS A 149 -2.74 11.53 8.05
CA HIS A 149 -3.46 11.38 6.79
C HIS A 149 -3.80 9.92 6.45
N LEU A 150 -2.99 8.96 6.86
CA LEU A 150 -3.37 7.55 6.80
C LEU A 150 -4.59 7.28 7.69
N LEU A 151 -4.57 7.72 8.96
CA LEU A 151 -5.69 7.57 9.88
C LEU A 151 -6.98 8.16 9.30
N ARG A 152 -6.91 9.36 8.72
CA ARG A 152 -8.05 10.03 8.09
C ARG A 152 -8.72 9.17 7.00
N CYS A 153 -7.97 8.31 6.32
CA CYS A 153 -8.55 7.40 5.33
C CYS A 153 -9.50 6.37 5.93
N TYR A 154 -9.21 5.86 7.12
CA TYR A 154 -9.85 4.66 7.64
C TYR A 154 -10.47 4.81 9.04
N GLU A 155 -10.25 5.91 9.75
CA GLU A 155 -10.71 6.10 11.13
C GLU A 155 -12.19 5.73 11.34
N PRO A 156 -13.15 6.15 10.47
CA PRO A 156 -14.55 5.77 10.65
C PRO A 156 -14.81 4.26 10.53
N LEU A 157 -13.96 3.50 9.84
CA LEU A 157 -14.08 2.04 9.73
C LEU A 157 -13.76 1.34 11.04
N LEU A 158 -13.01 1.96 11.94
CA LEU A 158 -12.60 1.39 13.22
C LEU A 158 -13.76 1.33 14.23
N THR A 159 -14.91 1.90 13.92
CA THR A 159 -16.15 1.77 14.72
C THR A 159 -16.87 0.44 14.49
N GLU A 160 -16.55 -0.26 13.40
CA GLU A 160 -17.02 -1.60 13.10
C GLU A 160 -15.96 -2.62 13.54
N PRO A 161 -16.32 -3.88 13.83
CA PRO A 161 -15.33 -4.92 14.10
C PRO A 161 -14.37 -5.11 12.92
N TRP A 162 -13.08 -4.95 13.16
CA TRP A 162 -12.04 -5.07 12.15
C TRP A 162 -10.90 -5.97 12.61
N ILE A 163 -10.14 -6.49 11.66
CA ILE A 163 -9.01 -7.39 11.89
C ILE A 163 -7.73 -6.61 11.63
N LEU A 164 -6.77 -6.69 12.54
CA LEU A 164 -5.43 -6.17 12.29
C LEU A 164 -4.54 -7.26 11.73
N ASP A 165 -4.19 -7.14 10.48
CA ASP A 165 -3.16 -7.96 9.86
C ASP A 165 -1.79 -7.32 10.07
N VAL A 166 -0.88 -8.07 10.68
CA VAL A 166 0.52 -7.70 10.85
C VAL A 166 1.40 -8.61 10.01
N ASP A 167 2.31 -7.99 9.25
CA ASP A 167 3.24 -8.75 8.42
C ASP A 167 4.53 -7.95 8.16
N VAL A 168 5.55 -8.65 7.73
CA VAL A 168 6.86 -8.06 7.41
C VAL A 168 7.30 -8.49 6.02
N THR A 169 7.62 -7.51 5.21
CA THR A 169 8.19 -7.79 3.90
C THR A 169 9.58 -7.19 3.75
N VAL A 170 10.41 -7.77 2.89
CA VAL A 170 11.80 -7.39 2.70
C VAL A 170 11.99 -6.67 1.37
N LYS A 171 12.74 -5.56 1.40
CA LYS A 171 13.22 -4.85 0.21
C LYS A 171 14.72 -5.05 0.06
N PRO A 172 15.19 -5.84 -0.92
CA PRO A 172 16.61 -5.98 -1.21
C PRO A 172 17.23 -4.65 -1.63
N LEU A 173 18.45 -4.38 -1.19
CA LEU A 173 19.22 -3.19 -1.51
C LEU A 173 20.50 -3.54 -2.26
N TYR A 174 20.90 -2.67 -3.19
CA TYR A 174 22.04 -2.89 -4.08
C TYR A 174 23.14 -1.85 -3.92
N GLY A 175 23.02 -0.98 -2.91
CA GLY A 175 23.99 0.08 -2.62
C GLY A 175 24.20 0.24 -1.12
N HIS A 176 24.93 1.28 -0.77
CA HIS A 176 25.28 1.62 0.63
C HIS A 176 24.26 2.59 1.22
N GLN A 177 23.03 2.14 1.38
CA GLN A 177 21.98 2.91 2.06
C GLN A 177 22.13 2.75 3.58
N GLU A 178 21.71 3.77 4.32
CA GLU A 178 21.57 3.68 5.77
C GLU A 178 20.62 2.52 6.14
N GLY A 179 21.01 1.69 7.11
CA GLY A 179 20.24 0.51 7.50
C GLY A 179 20.26 -0.66 6.51
N ALA A 180 21.10 -0.58 5.47
CA ALA A 180 21.33 -1.70 4.54
C ALA A 180 22.12 -2.81 5.24
N GLU A 181 21.40 -3.73 5.87
CA GLU A 181 21.98 -4.83 6.65
C GLU A 181 21.56 -6.18 6.11
N VAL A 182 22.46 -7.16 6.27
CA VAL A 182 22.16 -8.57 5.94
C VAL A 182 21.32 -9.16 7.06
N GLY A 183 20.06 -9.46 6.76
CA GLY A 183 19.09 -10.11 7.64
C GLY A 183 18.39 -11.27 6.94
N TYR A 184 17.26 -11.71 7.50
CA TYR A 184 16.43 -12.73 6.87
C TYR A 184 15.87 -12.23 5.54
N ASN A 185 16.27 -12.88 4.46
CA ASN A 185 15.79 -12.59 3.11
C ASN A 185 15.67 -13.91 2.34
N PRO A 186 14.47 -14.51 2.28
CA PRO A 186 14.28 -15.82 1.66
C PRO A 186 14.50 -15.82 0.15
N HIS A 187 14.27 -14.68 -0.52
CA HIS A 187 14.43 -14.59 -1.98
C HIS A 187 15.88 -14.30 -2.42
N LYS A 188 16.65 -13.60 -1.59
CA LYS A 188 18.06 -13.23 -1.88
C LYS A 188 18.90 -13.34 -0.60
N PRO A 189 19.22 -14.57 -0.16
CA PRO A 189 20.05 -14.79 1.02
C PRO A 189 21.38 -14.05 0.93
N GLY A 190 21.83 -13.44 2.04
CA GLY A 190 23.09 -12.68 2.07
C GLY A 190 23.04 -11.27 1.46
N ARG A 191 21.92 -10.86 0.85
CA ARG A 191 21.75 -9.51 0.30
C ARG A 191 21.32 -8.53 1.40
N PRO A 192 22.00 -7.37 1.54
CA PRO A 192 21.52 -6.30 2.41
C PRO A 192 20.10 -5.86 2.04
N SER A 193 19.32 -5.49 3.02
CA SER A 193 17.91 -5.16 2.83
C SER A 193 17.41 -4.14 3.86
N HIS A 194 16.22 -3.60 3.60
CA HIS A 194 15.34 -3.01 4.61
C HIS A 194 14.19 -3.98 4.87
N THR A 195 13.67 -3.97 6.11
CA THR A 195 12.43 -4.64 6.47
C THR A 195 11.29 -3.61 6.56
N TYR A 196 10.15 -3.97 6.01
CA TYR A 196 8.91 -3.17 6.03
C TYR A 196 7.93 -3.86 6.96
N HIS A 197 7.76 -3.30 8.15
CA HIS A 197 6.77 -3.77 9.13
C HIS A 197 5.46 -3.09 8.86
N THR A 198 4.41 -3.85 8.60
CA THR A 198 3.18 -3.34 8.02
C THR A 198 1.97 -3.68 8.86
N TYR A 199 1.00 -2.78 8.84
CA TYR A 199 -0.26 -2.87 9.53
C TYR A 199 -1.39 -2.63 8.52
N PHE A 200 -2.30 -3.61 8.38
CA PHE A 200 -3.43 -3.52 7.44
C PHE A 200 -4.75 -3.82 8.12
N ILE A 201 -5.84 -3.22 7.63
CA ILE A 201 -7.18 -3.72 7.92
C ILE A 201 -7.37 -4.98 7.09
N GLY A 202 -7.46 -6.12 7.76
CA GLY A 202 -7.69 -7.42 7.14
C GLY A 202 -8.94 -7.44 6.28
N ASN A 203 -8.87 -8.12 5.15
CA ASN A 203 -9.93 -8.27 4.16
C ASN A 203 -10.30 -6.96 3.40
N LEU A 204 -9.79 -5.79 3.80
CA LEU A 204 -10.00 -4.52 3.10
C LEU A 204 -8.84 -4.10 2.21
N ARG A 205 -7.67 -4.69 2.39
CA ARG A 205 -6.44 -4.30 1.70
C ARG A 205 -6.12 -2.80 1.88
N LEU A 206 -6.41 -2.25 3.06
CA LEU A 206 -6.08 -0.87 3.41
C LEU A 206 -4.88 -0.84 4.34
N ALA A 207 -3.85 -0.09 3.97
CA ALA A 207 -2.69 0.15 4.79
C ALA A 207 -3.04 1.12 5.92
N LEU A 208 -2.81 0.71 7.16
CA LEU A 208 -2.93 1.56 8.35
C LEU A 208 -1.64 2.32 8.61
N ASP A 209 -0.51 1.62 8.50
CA ASP A 209 0.83 2.19 8.61
C ASP A 209 1.87 1.23 8.02
N VAL A 210 3.07 1.73 7.81
CA VAL A 210 4.26 0.96 7.44
C VAL A 210 5.48 1.58 8.12
N GLU A 211 6.34 0.73 8.69
CA GLU A 211 7.60 1.15 9.29
C GLU A 211 8.77 0.47 8.59
N VAL A 212 9.67 1.29 8.06
CA VAL A 212 10.89 0.80 7.41
C VAL A 212 12.01 0.76 8.43
N ARG A 213 12.66 -0.41 8.53
CA ARG A 213 13.72 -0.65 9.50
C ARG A 213 14.94 -1.28 8.83
N PRO A 214 16.13 -1.22 9.48
CA PRO A 214 17.31 -1.93 9.02
C PRO A 214 17.06 -3.43 8.82
N GLY A 215 17.79 -4.03 7.89
CA GLY A 215 17.54 -5.40 7.44
C GLY A 215 17.69 -6.50 8.51
N LYS A 216 18.44 -6.24 9.59
CA LYS A 216 18.56 -7.17 10.72
C LYS A 216 17.37 -7.14 11.66
N GLN A 217 16.52 -6.11 11.61
CA GLN A 217 15.38 -6.01 12.49
C GLN A 217 14.31 -7.04 12.11
N THR A 218 14.20 -8.08 12.91
CA THR A 218 13.20 -9.14 12.69
C THR A 218 11.81 -8.69 13.11
N ALA A 219 10.77 -9.37 12.61
CA ALA A 219 9.39 -9.14 13.01
C ALA A 219 9.25 -9.21 14.55
N ALA A 220 9.76 -10.25 15.18
CA ALA A 220 9.66 -10.46 16.63
C ALA A 220 10.33 -9.34 17.44
N ALA A 221 11.49 -8.82 16.99
CA ALA A 221 12.20 -7.74 17.69
C ALA A 221 11.49 -6.39 17.53
N HIS A 222 10.89 -6.12 16.38
CA HIS A 222 10.17 -4.87 16.13
C HIS A 222 8.78 -4.86 16.76
N THR A 223 8.05 -5.97 16.70
CA THR A 223 6.63 -6.03 17.10
C THR A 223 6.44 -5.66 18.57
N ARG A 224 7.38 -6.00 19.43
CA ARG A 224 7.27 -5.69 20.88
C ARG A 224 7.08 -4.21 21.16
N PRO A 225 7.93 -3.26 20.66
CA PRO A 225 7.63 -1.86 20.81
C PRO A 225 6.64 -1.35 19.74
N GLY A 226 6.84 -1.73 18.48
CA GLY A 226 6.17 -1.12 17.33
C GLY A 226 4.67 -1.38 17.29
N LEU A 227 4.23 -2.62 17.42
CA LEU A 227 2.81 -2.98 17.42
C LEU A 227 2.05 -2.28 18.56
N TRP A 228 2.62 -2.32 19.77
CA TRP A 228 1.93 -1.72 20.92
C TRP A 228 1.94 -0.19 20.87
N GLN A 229 3.00 0.43 20.34
CA GLN A 229 3.02 1.86 20.05
C GLN A 229 1.98 2.23 19.01
N PHE A 230 1.82 1.41 17.97
CA PHE A 230 0.77 1.59 16.97
C PHE A 230 -0.63 1.48 17.59
N LEU A 231 -0.91 0.43 18.36
CA LEU A 231 -2.23 0.18 18.98
C LEU A 231 -2.60 1.21 20.05
N ARG A 232 -1.62 1.80 20.75
CA ARG A 232 -1.88 2.88 21.73
C ARG A 232 -2.39 4.17 21.11
N ARG A 233 -2.27 4.33 19.81
CA ARG A 233 -2.82 5.47 19.06
C ARG A 233 -4.35 5.44 19.00
N PHE A 234 -4.96 4.29 19.27
CA PHE A 234 -6.41 4.08 19.23
C PHE A 234 -6.99 3.93 20.62
N PRO A 235 -8.18 4.52 20.88
CA PRO A 235 -8.94 4.21 22.09
C PRO A 235 -9.29 2.71 22.11
N ARG A 236 -9.52 2.16 23.28
CA ARG A 236 -9.84 0.71 23.42
C ARG A 236 -11.04 0.27 22.58
N SER A 237 -12.05 1.13 22.43
CA SER A 237 -13.24 0.89 21.62
C SER A 237 -12.98 0.81 20.11
N ALA A 238 -11.87 1.36 19.63
CA ALA A 238 -11.48 1.34 18.23
C ALA A 238 -10.35 0.32 17.94
N ARG A 239 -9.98 -0.51 18.91
CA ARG A 239 -8.99 -1.57 18.72
C ARG A 239 -9.54 -2.70 17.86
N PRO A 240 -8.67 -3.47 17.17
CA PRO A 240 -9.11 -4.58 16.34
C PRO A 240 -9.80 -5.66 17.18
N ALA A 241 -10.73 -6.39 16.55
CA ALA A 241 -11.37 -7.55 17.15
C ALA A 241 -10.35 -8.66 17.44
N PHE A 242 -9.35 -8.81 16.57
CA PHE A 242 -8.20 -9.69 16.82
C PHE A 242 -7.01 -9.32 15.92
N LEU A 243 -5.82 -9.81 16.32
CA LEU A 243 -4.59 -9.77 15.55
C LEU A 243 -4.46 -11.01 14.67
N ARG A 244 -3.98 -10.83 13.43
CA ARG A 244 -3.66 -11.93 12.53
C ARG A 244 -2.25 -11.78 11.98
N GLY A 245 -1.45 -12.85 11.99
CA GLY A 245 -0.06 -12.81 11.55
C GLY A 245 0.47 -14.17 11.13
N ASP A 246 1.64 -14.16 10.48
CA ASP A 246 2.34 -15.37 10.09
C ASP A 246 3.12 -16.01 11.25
N CYS A 247 3.98 -16.97 10.93
CA CYS A 247 4.76 -17.71 11.93
C CYS A 247 5.85 -16.87 12.63
N ALA A 248 6.15 -15.68 12.17
CA ALA A 248 7.05 -14.76 12.84
C ALA A 248 6.42 -14.11 14.08
N PHE A 249 5.08 -14.08 14.13
CA PHE A 249 4.29 -13.49 15.22
C PHE A 249 3.80 -14.52 16.25
N GLY A 250 3.78 -15.82 15.91
CA GLY A 250 3.37 -16.91 16.80
C GLY A 250 4.39 -17.23 17.90
N THR A 251 4.86 -16.21 18.64
CA THR A 251 5.84 -16.33 19.73
C THR A 251 5.17 -16.20 21.08
N ASP A 252 5.63 -16.95 22.10
CA ASP A 252 5.04 -16.91 23.46
C ASP A 252 4.97 -15.49 24.00
N HIS A 253 6.00 -14.70 23.75
CA HIS A 253 6.09 -13.35 24.26
C HIS A 253 4.98 -12.44 23.72
N LEU A 254 4.76 -12.45 22.39
CA LEU A 254 3.70 -11.64 21.78
C LEU A 254 2.31 -12.13 22.20
N MET A 255 2.13 -13.45 22.27
CA MET A 255 0.87 -14.05 22.72
C MET A 255 0.54 -13.64 24.16
N ARG A 256 1.51 -13.68 25.09
CA ARG A 256 1.33 -13.21 26.47
C ARG A 256 0.99 -11.72 26.55
N GLU A 257 1.67 -10.88 25.79
CA GLU A 257 1.36 -9.45 25.73
C GLU A 257 -0.06 -9.21 25.22
N ALA A 258 -0.47 -9.92 24.15
CA ALA A 258 -1.82 -9.82 23.61
C ALA A 258 -2.88 -10.33 24.63
N GLU A 259 -2.60 -11.42 25.33
CA GLU A 259 -3.44 -11.96 26.40
C GLU A 259 -3.58 -10.96 27.57
N ALA A 260 -2.48 -10.31 27.97
CA ALA A 260 -2.49 -9.28 29.01
C ALA A 260 -3.28 -8.01 28.60
N GLU A 261 -3.25 -7.65 27.34
CA GLU A 261 -4.02 -6.51 26.78
C GLU A 261 -5.47 -6.88 26.46
N GLY A 262 -5.86 -8.15 26.65
CA GLY A 262 -7.21 -8.67 26.31
C GLY A 262 -7.50 -8.66 24.80
N LEU A 263 -6.46 -8.70 23.96
CA LEU A 263 -6.56 -8.65 22.51
C LEU A 263 -6.44 -10.05 21.91
N PRO A 264 -7.52 -10.61 21.35
CA PRO A 264 -7.48 -11.93 20.70
C PRO A 264 -6.51 -11.96 19.52
N TYR A 265 -6.04 -13.15 19.19
CA TYR A 265 -5.12 -13.36 18.07
C TYR A 265 -5.37 -14.66 17.32
N LEU A 266 -4.86 -14.72 16.09
CA LEU A 266 -4.77 -15.90 15.22
C LEU A 266 -3.42 -15.87 14.49
N PHE A 267 -2.48 -16.69 14.96
CA PHE A 267 -1.13 -16.75 14.37
C PHE A 267 -0.81 -18.15 13.85
N LYS A 268 -0.05 -18.21 12.75
CA LYS A 268 0.54 -19.46 12.29
C LYS A 268 1.70 -19.84 13.22
N LEU A 269 1.86 -21.12 13.53
CA LEU A 269 3.03 -21.62 14.24
C LEU A 269 4.12 -22.06 13.25
N LYS A 270 5.36 -21.79 13.64
CA LYS A 270 6.52 -22.37 12.95
C LYS A 270 6.52 -23.88 13.17
N GLN A 271 6.73 -24.64 12.10
CA GLN A 271 6.78 -26.10 12.16
C GLN A 271 8.09 -26.59 12.80
N THR A 272 8.19 -26.44 14.12
CA THR A 272 9.27 -26.99 14.93
C THR A 272 9.11 -28.49 15.06
N LYS A 273 10.14 -29.19 15.59
CA LYS A 273 10.10 -30.66 15.84
C LYS A 273 8.87 -31.07 16.64
N ARG A 274 8.48 -30.30 17.68
CA ARG A 274 7.28 -30.60 18.48
C ARG A 274 5.97 -30.38 17.74
N VAL A 275 5.88 -29.32 16.91
CA VAL A 275 4.70 -29.08 16.08
C VAL A 275 4.57 -30.17 15.01
N LYS A 276 5.68 -30.64 14.44
CA LYS A 276 5.69 -31.80 13.53
C LYS A 276 5.22 -33.06 14.23
N GLY A 277 5.70 -33.33 15.46
CA GLY A 277 5.26 -34.48 16.26
C GLY A 277 3.75 -34.44 16.56
N LEU A 278 3.17 -33.26 16.82
CA LEU A 278 1.71 -33.12 16.94
C LEU A 278 0.99 -33.50 15.65
N ILE A 279 1.49 -33.06 14.48
CA ILE A 279 0.93 -33.43 13.19
C ILE A 279 0.98 -34.96 12.99
N GLU A 280 2.09 -35.59 13.31
CA GLU A 280 2.28 -37.05 13.21
C GLU A 280 1.28 -37.82 14.10
N THR A 281 1.14 -37.40 15.34
CA THR A 281 0.17 -38.02 16.26
C THR A 281 -1.26 -37.91 15.70
N LEU A 282 -1.67 -36.72 15.27
CA LEU A 282 -3.02 -36.48 14.75
C LEU A 282 -3.26 -37.15 13.38
N PHE A 283 -2.21 -37.40 12.60
CA PHE A 283 -2.36 -37.99 11.26
C PHE A 283 -2.99 -39.38 11.30
N ALA A 284 -2.63 -40.17 12.28
CA ALA A 284 -3.12 -41.55 12.47
C ALA A 284 -4.54 -41.63 13.06
N GLU A 285 -5.07 -40.54 13.61
CA GLU A 285 -6.34 -40.53 14.31
C GLU A 285 -7.51 -40.11 13.39
N PRO A 286 -8.72 -40.69 13.54
CA PRO A 286 -9.90 -40.38 12.74
C PRO A 286 -10.62 -39.10 13.22
N VAL A 287 -9.88 -38.08 13.66
CA VAL A 287 -10.43 -36.85 14.29
C VAL A 287 -10.61 -35.68 13.32
N TRP A 288 -10.31 -35.86 12.04
CA TRP A 288 -10.31 -34.80 11.04
C TRP A 288 -11.71 -34.42 10.57
N THR A 289 -12.10 -33.19 10.77
CA THR A 289 -13.39 -32.63 10.34
C THR A 289 -13.21 -31.66 9.18
N PRO A 290 -14.24 -31.51 8.28
CA PRO A 290 -14.15 -30.54 7.21
C PRO A 290 -13.94 -29.12 7.72
N ALA A 291 -13.00 -28.37 7.09
CA ALA A 291 -12.67 -26.99 7.41
C ALA A 291 -12.90 -26.02 6.23
N GLY A 292 -13.67 -26.43 5.22
CA GLY A 292 -13.99 -25.66 4.03
C GLY A 292 -12.91 -25.69 2.95
N GLN A 293 -13.30 -25.50 1.69
CA GLN A 293 -12.39 -25.39 0.53
C GLN A 293 -11.39 -26.56 0.38
N GLY A 294 -11.82 -27.78 0.69
CA GLY A 294 -10.98 -28.97 0.60
C GLY A 294 -9.98 -29.15 1.75
N TRP A 295 -10.04 -28.30 2.78
CA TRP A 295 -9.30 -28.44 4.00
C TRP A 295 -10.06 -29.30 5.02
N GLN A 296 -9.29 -30.03 5.82
CA GLN A 296 -9.72 -30.70 7.05
C GLN A 296 -8.97 -30.10 8.21
N GLY A 297 -9.54 -30.16 9.41
CA GLY A 297 -8.91 -29.61 10.59
C GLY A 297 -9.22 -30.39 11.86
N VAL A 298 -8.36 -30.19 12.85
CA VAL A 298 -8.51 -30.69 14.23
C VAL A 298 -8.30 -29.53 15.17
N ASP A 299 -9.19 -29.42 16.16
CA ASP A 299 -9.09 -28.46 17.26
C ASP A 299 -8.49 -29.18 18.46
N THR A 300 -7.41 -28.67 19.01
CA THR A 300 -6.66 -29.29 20.11
C THR A 300 -5.94 -28.25 20.95
N THR A 301 -5.19 -28.70 21.95
CA THR A 301 -4.32 -27.86 22.76
C THR A 301 -2.86 -28.27 22.60
N LEU A 302 -1.97 -27.29 22.71
CA LEU A 302 -0.53 -27.52 22.65
C LEU A 302 0.18 -26.62 23.66
N GLN A 303 1.17 -27.19 24.31
CA GLN A 303 2.15 -26.44 25.10
C GLN A 303 3.55 -26.74 24.57
N LEU A 304 4.19 -25.73 23.98
CA LEU A 304 5.58 -25.84 23.55
C LEU A 304 6.53 -25.52 24.71
N GLN A 305 7.75 -26.03 24.61
CA GLN A 305 8.80 -25.66 25.55
C GLN A 305 9.04 -24.14 25.49
N GLY A 306 9.05 -23.51 26.66
CA GLY A 306 9.16 -22.04 26.77
C GLY A 306 7.83 -21.29 26.69
N TRP A 307 6.71 -21.99 26.50
CA TRP A 307 5.38 -21.39 26.64
C TRP A 307 4.93 -21.37 28.10
N ALA A 308 4.42 -20.25 28.53
CA ALA A 308 3.92 -20.08 29.89
C ALA A 308 2.71 -20.97 30.21
N GLN A 309 1.91 -21.29 29.19
CA GLN A 309 0.69 -22.09 29.32
C GLN A 309 0.36 -22.85 28.04
N ALA A 310 -0.50 -23.88 28.17
CA ALA A 310 -1.11 -24.51 27.01
C ALA A 310 -2.07 -23.58 26.32
N ARG A 311 -2.10 -23.61 24.98
CA ARG A 311 -2.98 -22.76 24.16
C ARG A 311 -3.77 -23.60 23.17
N ARG A 312 -4.94 -23.09 22.79
CA ARG A 312 -5.75 -23.66 21.72
C ARG A 312 -5.00 -23.60 20.41
N VAL A 313 -4.94 -24.74 19.72
CA VAL A 313 -4.26 -24.90 18.45
C VAL A 313 -5.19 -25.59 17.46
N VAL A 314 -5.26 -25.05 16.24
CA VAL A 314 -5.98 -25.67 15.13
C VAL A 314 -4.97 -26.19 14.13
N VAL A 315 -5.00 -27.50 13.88
CA VAL A 315 -4.19 -28.14 12.85
C VAL A 315 -5.05 -28.32 11.60
N LEU A 316 -4.65 -27.71 10.51
CA LEU A 316 -5.32 -27.81 9.21
C LEU A 316 -4.48 -28.65 8.26
N ARG A 317 -5.15 -29.49 7.44
CA ARG A 317 -4.50 -30.22 6.34
C ARG A 317 -5.32 -30.11 5.06
N ARG A 318 -4.63 -30.13 3.94
CA ARG A 318 -5.24 -30.23 2.61
C ARG A 318 -4.45 -31.20 1.75
N ARG A 319 -5.16 -32.10 1.03
CA ARG A 319 -4.53 -33.02 0.09
C ARG A 319 -3.98 -32.23 -1.11
N LEU A 320 -2.72 -32.46 -1.45
CA LEU A 320 -2.11 -31.91 -2.66
C LEU A 320 -2.71 -32.57 -3.92
N LYS A 321 -2.96 -31.76 -4.94
CA LYS A 321 -3.59 -32.27 -6.18
C LYS A 321 -2.68 -33.20 -6.98
N GLU A 322 -1.37 -33.02 -6.88
CA GLU A 322 -0.37 -33.88 -7.49
C GLU A 322 0.60 -34.35 -6.42
N PRO A 323 1.00 -35.65 -6.38
CA PRO A 323 2.09 -36.07 -5.54
C PRO A 323 3.34 -35.35 -6.05
N MET A 324 3.89 -34.42 -5.26
CA MET A 324 5.21 -33.87 -5.54
C MET A 324 6.21 -35.03 -5.49
N LEU A 325 6.65 -35.50 -6.65
CA LEU A 325 7.88 -36.25 -6.77
C LEU A 325 9.00 -35.32 -6.30
N LEU A 326 9.37 -35.45 -5.05
CA LEU A 326 10.54 -34.76 -4.49
C LEU A 326 11.79 -35.34 -5.15
N LYS A 327 12.15 -34.82 -6.33
CA LYS A 327 13.53 -34.85 -6.80
C LYS A 327 14.25 -33.73 -6.06
N GLY A 328 15.34 -34.11 -5.39
CA GLY A 328 16.11 -33.24 -4.53
C GLY A 328 16.41 -31.87 -5.14
N THR A 329 16.37 -30.85 -4.30
CA THR A 329 16.99 -29.52 -4.44
C THR A 329 16.42 -28.52 -5.44
N GLU A 330 15.16 -28.50 -5.80
CA GLU A 330 14.57 -27.30 -6.39
C GLU A 330 13.66 -26.58 -5.40
N ARG A 331 14.11 -25.41 -4.94
CA ARG A 331 13.35 -24.50 -4.09
C ARG A 331 12.21 -23.88 -4.91
N VAL A 332 11.04 -24.43 -4.81
CA VAL A 332 9.82 -23.77 -5.30
C VAL A 332 9.33 -22.81 -4.21
N THR A 333 9.37 -21.54 -4.54
CA THR A 333 8.69 -20.38 -3.92
C THR A 333 8.02 -20.58 -2.56
N GLY A 334 8.73 -20.18 -1.49
CA GLY A 334 8.14 -19.61 -0.26
C GLY A 334 7.38 -20.49 0.70
N GLN A 335 6.99 -21.69 0.37
CA GLN A 335 6.40 -22.67 1.29
C GLN A 335 7.43 -23.74 1.66
N GLN A 336 7.78 -23.84 2.95
CA GLN A 336 8.53 -24.98 3.44
C GLN A 336 7.63 -26.22 3.29
N VAL A 337 7.90 -27.01 2.27
CA VAL A 337 7.38 -28.38 2.18
C VAL A 337 8.00 -29.16 3.34
N CYS A 338 7.18 -29.81 4.16
CA CYS A 338 7.68 -30.68 5.20
C CYS A 338 8.45 -31.83 4.56
N ASP A 339 9.73 -32.00 4.91
CA ASP A 339 10.56 -33.16 4.56
C ASP A 339 10.06 -34.44 5.24
N PHE A 340 8.81 -34.83 4.97
CA PHE A 340 8.17 -35.99 5.58
C PHE A 340 7.96 -37.14 4.60
N VAL A 341 8.80 -37.23 3.56
CA VAL A 341 8.70 -38.32 2.59
C VAL A 341 10.05 -39.02 2.43
N ASP A 342 10.48 -39.68 3.47
CA ASP A 342 11.35 -40.85 3.34
C ASP A 342 10.55 -42.06 3.79
N SER A 343 9.88 -42.69 2.85
CA SER A 343 9.55 -44.11 2.69
C SER A 343 8.15 -44.36 2.12
N LEU A 344 8.11 -44.58 0.82
CA LEU A 344 7.45 -45.75 0.17
C LEU A 344 6.01 -46.05 0.57
N GLU A 345 5.08 -45.38 -0.05
CA GLU A 345 3.84 -45.85 -0.67
C GLU A 345 3.11 -44.62 -1.23
N PRO A 346 2.17 -44.72 -2.19
CA PRO A 346 1.44 -43.54 -2.69
C PRO A 346 0.46 -43.06 -1.61
N ARG A 347 0.97 -42.68 -0.47
CA ARG A 347 0.22 -42.05 0.61
C ARG A 347 -0.05 -40.63 0.19
N HIS A 348 -1.28 -40.20 0.37
CA HIS A 348 -1.78 -38.89 0.10
C HIS A 348 -0.86 -37.82 0.74
N VAL A 349 -0.18 -37.04 -0.08
CA VAL A 349 0.64 -35.94 0.41
C VAL A 349 -0.29 -34.81 0.82
N TYR A 350 -0.18 -34.38 2.08
CA TYR A 350 -0.93 -33.25 2.64
C TYR A 350 0.00 -32.09 2.91
N GLU A 351 -0.47 -30.88 2.63
CA GLU A 351 0.11 -29.69 3.26
C GLU A 351 -0.55 -29.47 4.61
N TYR A 352 0.22 -28.93 5.57
CA TYR A 352 -0.23 -28.67 6.93
C TYR A 352 -0.02 -27.22 7.32
N VAL A 353 -1.00 -26.66 8.01
CA VAL A 353 -0.93 -25.37 8.68
C VAL A 353 -1.35 -25.57 10.14
N VAL A 354 -0.54 -25.05 11.06
CA VAL A 354 -0.86 -25.10 12.49
C VAL A 354 -1.05 -23.68 12.98
N LEU A 355 -2.23 -23.39 13.52
CA LEU A 355 -2.64 -22.08 14.02
C LEU A 355 -2.74 -22.11 15.53
N VAL A 356 -2.31 -21.04 16.19
CA VAL A 356 -2.53 -20.80 17.62
C VAL A 356 -3.46 -19.62 17.78
N THR A 357 -4.43 -19.71 18.70
CA THR A 357 -5.47 -18.68 18.81
C THR A 357 -6.09 -18.61 20.21
N THR A 358 -6.60 -17.43 20.57
CA THR A 358 -7.50 -17.21 21.70
C THR A 358 -8.95 -16.99 21.26
N LEU A 359 -9.22 -16.95 19.94
CA LEU A 359 -10.57 -16.86 19.39
C LEU A 359 -11.39 -18.09 19.79
N ARG A 360 -12.68 -17.91 20.02
CA ARG A 360 -13.62 -18.98 20.37
C ARG A 360 -14.43 -19.51 19.19
N ASP A 361 -14.17 -18.96 18.01
CA ASP A 361 -14.87 -19.34 16.78
C ASP A 361 -14.70 -20.83 16.46
N GLU A 362 -15.63 -21.35 15.67
CA GLU A 362 -15.59 -22.70 15.14
C GLU A 362 -14.41 -22.89 14.17
N LEU A 363 -13.99 -24.12 14.02
CA LEU A 363 -12.85 -24.54 13.20
C LEU A 363 -12.95 -24.00 11.75
N CYS A 364 -14.11 -24.10 11.11
CA CYS A 364 -14.32 -23.60 9.74
C CYS A 364 -14.09 -22.08 9.64
N THR A 365 -14.55 -21.33 10.64
CA THR A 365 -14.38 -19.86 10.71
C THR A 365 -12.93 -19.49 10.91
N LEU A 366 -12.22 -20.17 11.83
CA LEU A 366 -10.78 -19.94 12.04
C LEU A 366 -9.96 -20.26 10.79
N ALA A 367 -10.28 -21.38 10.13
CA ALA A 367 -9.65 -21.76 8.88
C ALA A 367 -9.90 -20.72 7.77
N GLN A 368 -11.11 -20.15 7.69
CA GLN A 368 -11.43 -19.09 6.74
C GLN A 368 -10.68 -17.80 7.07
N HIS A 369 -10.69 -17.36 8.32
CA HIS A 369 -9.92 -16.18 8.77
C HIS A 369 -8.45 -16.31 8.40
N TYR A 370 -7.85 -17.47 8.53
CA TYR A 370 -6.46 -17.67 8.16
C TYR A 370 -6.26 -17.64 6.64
N ARG A 371 -7.13 -18.26 5.85
CA ARG A 371 -7.05 -18.24 4.37
C ARG A 371 -7.17 -16.82 3.81
N ASP A 372 -8.04 -16.01 4.38
CA ASP A 372 -8.23 -14.61 3.98
C ASP A 372 -6.96 -13.75 4.16
N ARG A 373 -5.99 -14.22 4.96
CA ARG A 373 -4.69 -13.56 5.11
C ARG A 373 -3.87 -13.55 3.81
N ALA A 374 -4.12 -14.45 2.86
CA ALA A 374 -3.47 -14.44 1.55
C ALA A 374 -3.65 -13.10 0.81
N ASP A 375 -4.67 -12.33 1.16
CA ASP A 375 -4.87 -10.98 0.61
C ASP A 375 -3.68 -10.04 0.88
N ILE A 376 -2.96 -10.20 1.99
CA ILE A 376 -1.78 -9.36 2.30
C ILE A 376 -0.61 -9.66 1.36
N GLU A 377 -0.39 -10.92 1.03
CA GLU A 377 0.67 -11.31 0.10
C GLU A 377 0.45 -10.65 -1.27
N ASN A 378 -0.81 -10.63 -1.73
CA ASN A 378 -1.20 -9.92 -2.95
C ASN A 378 -0.99 -8.40 -2.83
N VAL A 379 -1.31 -7.81 -1.67
CA VAL A 379 -1.06 -6.38 -1.42
C VAL A 379 0.43 -6.06 -1.45
N PHE A 380 1.28 -6.92 -0.91
CA PHE A 380 2.74 -6.71 -0.99
C PHE A 380 3.26 -6.78 -2.41
N ASP A 381 2.77 -7.73 -3.21
CA ASP A 381 3.13 -7.80 -4.62
C ASP A 381 2.71 -6.52 -5.36
N GLU A 382 1.48 -6.08 -5.15
CA GLU A 382 0.95 -4.85 -5.74
C GLU A 382 1.76 -3.62 -5.31
N LEU A 383 2.00 -3.42 -4.01
CA LEU A 383 2.75 -2.27 -3.49
C LEU A 383 4.21 -2.25 -3.96
N LYS A 384 4.88 -3.40 -4.01
CA LYS A 384 6.27 -3.52 -4.48
C LYS A 384 6.39 -3.31 -5.98
N ASN A 385 5.52 -3.97 -6.75
CA ASN A 385 5.68 -4.11 -8.18
C ASN A 385 4.90 -3.09 -8.99
N GLN A 386 3.84 -2.51 -8.42
CA GLN A 386 2.94 -1.60 -9.14
C GLN A 386 2.91 -0.19 -8.56
N TRP A 387 3.31 0.00 -7.26
CA TRP A 387 3.24 1.28 -6.57
C TRP A 387 4.59 1.87 -6.16
N GLY A 388 5.67 1.09 -6.27
CA GLY A 388 7.02 1.60 -6.07
C GLY A 388 7.65 1.35 -4.70
N TRP A 389 7.08 0.49 -3.82
CA TRP A 389 7.80 0.05 -2.62
C TRP A 389 9.13 -0.65 -2.95
N GLY A 390 9.19 -1.35 -4.08
CA GLY A 390 10.44 -1.92 -4.60
C GLY A 390 11.46 -0.89 -5.10
N GLY A 391 11.05 0.38 -5.23
CA GLY A 391 11.86 1.48 -5.77
C GLY A 391 11.99 2.68 -4.83
N TYR A 392 12.13 3.90 -5.38
CA TYR A 392 12.31 5.16 -4.67
C TYR A 392 13.37 5.10 -3.55
N THR A 393 14.44 4.35 -3.77
CA THR A 393 15.50 4.15 -2.79
C THR A 393 16.38 5.40 -2.69
N THR A 394 16.65 5.85 -1.49
CA THR A 394 17.54 6.96 -1.17
C THR A 394 18.66 6.51 -0.24
N LYS A 395 19.64 7.38 0.03
CA LYS A 395 20.75 7.04 0.92
C LYS A 395 20.30 6.93 2.37
N ASP A 396 19.40 7.80 2.82
CA ASP A 396 18.95 7.87 4.21
C ASP A 396 17.66 7.05 4.45
N LEU A 397 17.60 6.44 5.61
CA LEU A 397 16.51 5.57 6.02
C LEU A 397 15.21 6.37 6.24
N LYS A 398 15.30 7.60 6.78
CA LYS A 398 14.12 8.45 7.04
C LYS A 398 13.33 8.76 5.77
N ARG A 399 14.00 9.03 4.63
CA ARG A 399 13.31 9.23 3.34
C ARG A 399 12.73 7.95 2.77
N CYS A 400 13.40 6.80 3.00
CA CYS A 400 12.82 5.52 2.63
C CYS A 400 11.53 5.24 3.42
N GLN A 401 11.52 5.56 4.71
CA GLN A 401 10.35 5.50 5.59
C GLN A 401 9.24 6.44 5.11
N LEU A 402 9.56 7.70 4.85
CA LEU A 402 8.62 8.69 4.32
C LEU A 402 7.98 8.21 3.02
N MET A 403 8.79 7.72 2.06
CA MET A 403 8.30 7.24 0.78
C MET A 403 7.39 6.01 0.92
N ALA A 404 7.70 5.11 1.84
CA ALA A 404 6.86 3.93 2.06
C ALA A 404 5.45 4.31 2.53
N ARG A 405 5.34 5.29 3.45
CA ARG A 405 4.06 5.82 3.92
C ARG A 405 3.32 6.64 2.85
N GLN A 406 4.04 7.46 2.08
CA GLN A 406 3.47 8.21 0.95
C GLN A 406 2.80 7.27 -0.08
N ILE A 407 3.51 6.21 -0.45
CA ILE A 407 3.00 5.21 -1.38
C ILE A 407 1.77 4.51 -0.79
N ALA A 408 1.81 4.11 0.48
CA ALA A 408 0.68 3.49 1.15
C ALA A 408 -0.56 4.41 1.20
N LEU A 409 -0.36 5.72 1.43
CA LEU A 409 -1.44 6.71 1.44
C LEU A 409 -2.10 6.85 0.06
N ILE A 410 -1.30 7.01 -0.99
CA ILE A 410 -1.80 7.17 -2.36
C ILE A 410 -2.45 5.86 -2.86
N TYR A 411 -1.89 4.70 -2.47
CA TYR A 411 -2.49 3.40 -2.69
C TYR A 411 -3.88 3.30 -2.05
N ASN A 412 -4.04 3.72 -0.80
CA ASN A 412 -5.34 3.72 -0.12
C ASN A 412 -6.35 4.58 -0.88
N TRP A 413 -5.98 5.81 -1.27
CA TRP A 413 -6.85 6.71 -2.03
C TRP A 413 -7.30 6.09 -3.36
N TRP A 414 -6.35 5.53 -4.11
CA TRP A 414 -6.66 4.88 -5.38
C TRP A 414 -7.53 3.63 -5.20
N SER A 415 -7.21 2.78 -4.23
CA SER A 415 -7.99 1.57 -3.92
C SER A 415 -9.44 1.90 -3.58
N MET A 416 -9.69 2.96 -2.82
CA MET A 416 -11.04 3.44 -2.50
C MET A 416 -11.78 3.97 -3.73
N PHE A 417 -11.11 4.77 -4.57
CA PHE A 417 -11.67 5.25 -5.82
C PHE A 417 -12.05 4.11 -6.76
N VAL A 418 -11.16 3.14 -6.93
CA VAL A 418 -11.41 1.97 -7.77
C VAL A 418 -12.62 1.17 -7.28
N ARG A 419 -12.78 0.99 -5.97
CA ARG A 419 -13.94 0.30 -5.39
C ARG A 419 -15.26 1.03 -5.61
N LEU A 420 -15.24 2.36 -5.69
CA LEU A 420 -16.43 3.11 -6.09
C LEU A 420 -16.78 2.91 -7.56
N ALA A 421 -15.76 2.82 -8.43
CA ALA A 421 -15.95 2.65 -9.88
C ALA A 421 -16.26 1.20 -10.28
N ILE A 422 -15.60 0.22 -9.62
CA ILE A 422 -15.68 -1.22 -9.92
C ILE A 422 -15.96 -1.99 -8.60
N PRO A 423 -17.16 -1.89 -8.04
CA PRO A 423 -17.45 -2.39 -6.68
C PRO A 423 -17.44 -3.92 -6.54
N ARG A 424 -17.55 -4.67 -7.64
CA ARG A 424 -17.75 -6.12 -7.60
C ARG A 424 -16.49 -6.94 -7.35
N ARG A 425 -15.29 -6.35 -7.52
CA ARG A 425 -14.01 -7.05 -7.36
C ARG A 425 -12.91 -6.07 -7.00
N HIS A 426 -11.88 -6.56 -6.30
CA HIS A 426 -10.63 -5.83 -6.22
C HIS A 426 -9.96 -5.80 -7.61
N ALA A 427 -9.53 -4.60 -8.04
CA ALA A 427 -8.76 -4.42 -9.27
C ALA A 427 -7.45 -3.71 -8.92
N GLU A 428 -6.36 -4.47 -8.97
CA GLU A 428 -5.01 -3.96 -8.74
C GLU A 428 -4.64 -2.85 -9.71
N ALA A 429 -3.61 -2.09 -9.38
CA ALA A 429 -3.19 -0.95 -10.20
C ALA A 429 -2.84 -1.34 -11.65
N ILE A 430 -2.24 -2.50 -11.87
CA ILE A 430 -1.95 -3.00 -13.23
C ILE A 430 -3.22 -3.15 -14.09
N THR A 431 -4.35 -3.44 -13.49
CA THR A 431 -5.65 -3.56 -14.17
C THR A 431 -6.43 -2.25 -14.14
N SER A 432 -6.46 -1.58 -12.99
CA SER A 432 -7.34 -0.42 -12.79
C SER A 432 -6.81 0.87 -13.43
N ARG A 433 -5.48 1.08 -13.50
CA ARG A 433 -4.91 2.26 -14.17
C ARG A 433 -5.22 2.33 -15.66
N PRO A 434 -5.05 1.28 -16.47
CA PRO A 434 -5.47 1.30 -17.87
C PRO A 434 -6.97 1.59 -18.04
N LEU A 435 -7.81 1.18 -17.08
CA LEU A 435 -9.25 1.36 -17.15
C LEU A 435 -9.72 2.74 -16.67
N LEU A 436 -9.15 3.26 -15.59
CA LEU A 436 -9.71 4.41 -14.85
C LEU A 436 -8.79 5.63 -14.80
N LEU A 437 -7.57 5.52 -15.34
CA LEU A 437 -6.58 6.61 -15.32
C LEU A 437 -6.08 6.95 -16.72
N THR A 438 -5.66 5.94 -17.49
CA THR A 438 -4.97 6.11 -18.77
C THR A 438 -5.98 6.36 -19.90
N ALA A 439 -5.83 7.46 -20.56
CA ALA A 439 -6.44 7.82 -21.84
C ALA A 439 -5.68 9.04 -22.39
N VAL A 440 -5.46 9.10 -23.68
CA VAL A 440 -4.92 10.34 -24.26
C VAL A 440 -6.02 11.38 -24.28
N GLY A 441 -5.74 12.53 -23.69
CA GLY A 441 -6.67 13.65 -23.61
C GLY A 441 -6.07 14.92 -24.19
N THR A 442 -6.85 15.65 -24.96
CA THR A 442 -6.51 16.99 -25.46
C THR A 442 -7.42 18.01 -24.81
N GLN A 443 -6.82 19.01 -24.17
CA GLN A 443 -7.56 20.10 -23.55
C GLN A 443 -7.72 21.27 -24.52
N THR A 444 -8.93 21.79 -24.60
CA THR A 444 -9.27 23.00 -25.33
C THR A 444 -9.96 24.00 -24.41
N ARG A 445 -9.84 25.26 -24.68
CA ARG A 445 -10.52 26.32 -23.93
C ARG A 445 -11.27 27.22 -24.92
N HIS A 446 -12.57 27.33 -24.71
CA HIS A 446 -13.43 28.17 -25.54
C HIS A 446 -14.45 28.91 -24.65
N GLN A 447 -14.61 30.21 -24.82
CA GLN A 447 -15.56 31.04 -24.06
C GLN A 447 -15.55 30.81 -22.54
N GLY A 448 -14.35 30.67 -21.95
CA GLY A 448 -14.19 30.43 -20.52
C GLY A 448 -14.42 28.96 -20.08
N GLN A 449 -14.95 28.13 -20.95
CA GLN A 449 -15.13 26.70 -20.67
C GLN A 449 -13.89 25.91 -21.08
N THR A 450 -13.39 25.09 -20.17
CA THR A 450 -12.31 24.12 -20.43
C THR A 450 -12.90 22.75 -20.71
N THR A 451 -12.57 22.17 -21.86
CA THR A 451 -13.01 20.84 -22.27
C THR A 451 -11.80 19.93 -22.43
N LEU A 452 -11.87 18.74 -21.86
CA LEU A 452 -10.89 17.67 -22.06
C LEU A 452 -11.52 16.56 -22.91
N THR A 453 -11.05 16.43 -24.15
CA THR A 453 -11.51 15.39 -25.08
C THR A 453 -10.63 14.17 -24.95
N LEU A 454 -11.22 13.00 -24.65
CA LEU A 454 -10.51 11.76 -24.39
C LEU A 454 -10.63 10.79 -25.56
N THR A 455 -9.55 10.01 -25.80
CA THR A 455 -9.63 8.87 -26.72
C THR A 455 -10.55 7.78 -26.14
N SER A 456 -11.34 7.15 -26.98
CA SER A 456 -12.34 6.14 -26.60
C SER A 456 -12.08 4.76 -27.22
N ALA A 457 -10.82 4.47 -27.54
CA ALA A 457 -10.44 3.26 -28.31
C ALA A 457 -10.39 1.96 -27.48
N HIS A 458 -10.67 1.99 -26.16
CA HIS A 458 -10.60 0.83 -25.30
C HIS A 458 -11.87 -0.02 -25.42
N ALA A 459 -11.73 -1.36 -25.52
CA ALA A 459 -12.86 -2.29 -25.65
C ALA A 459 -13.92 -2.17 -24.53
N GLN A 460 -13.53 -1.74 -23.33
CA GLN A 460 -14.43 -1.55 -22.19
C GLN A 460 -14.91 -0.10 -22.02
N THR A 461 -14.67 0.77 -22.98
CA THR A 461 -14.96 2.23 -22.89
C THR A 461 -16.40 2.48 -22.43
N GLY A 462 -17.40 1.81 -23.01
CA GLY A 462 -18.80 2.01 -22.63
C GLY A 462 -19.11 1.63 -21.16
N GLN A 463 -18.48 0.59 -20.65
CA GLN A 463 -18.62 0.18 -19.24
C GLN A 463 -17.96 1.22 -18.32
N ILE A 464 -16.77 1.67 -18.67
CA ILE A 464 -16.01 2.68 -17.89
C ILE A 464 -16.75 4.00 -17.88
N GLN A 465 -17.25 4.47 -19.00
CA GLN A 465 -18.03 5.71 -19.08
C GLN A 465 -19.29 5.64 -18.21
N ARG A 466 -20.00 4.50 -18.18
CA ARG A 466 -21.14 4.31 -17.26
C ARG A 466 -20.71 4.36 -15.80
N ALA A 467 -19.59 3.70 -15.44
CA ALA A 467 -19.06 3.73 -14.08
C ALA A 467 -18.69 5.14 -13.65
N LEU A 468 -17.95 5.88 -14.48
CA LEU A 468 -17.53 7.26 -14.18
C LEU A 468 -18.70 8.25 -14.11
N ARG A 469 -19.73 8.07 -14.96
CA ARG A 469 -20.99 8.86 -14.85
C ARG A 469 -21.70 8.56 -13.54
N GLY A 470 -21.77 7.29 -13.13
CA GLY A 470 -22.33 6.90 -11.83
C GLY A 470 -21.57 7.48 -10.64
N LEU A 471 -20.24 7.54 -10.73
CA LEU A 471 -19.40 8.21 -9.73
C LEU A 471 -19.70 9.70 -9.65
N ARG A 472 -19.79 10.39 -10.79
CA ARG A 472 -20.10 11.83 -10.81
C ARG A 472 -21.46 12.14 -10.22
N ALA A 473 -22.48 11.33 -10.51
CA ALA A 473 -23.81 11.48 -9.90
C ALA A 473 -23.72 11.30 -8.37
N PHE A 474 -22.98 10.31 -7.89
CA PHE A 474 -22.74 10.11 -6.46
C PHE A 474 -21.99 11.28 -5.81
N PHE A 475 -20.95 11.82 -6.45
CA PHE A 475 -20.22 12.98 -5.91
C PHE A 475 -21.09 14.25 -5.91
N ALA A 476 -21.96 14.41 -6.90
CA ALA A 476 -22.93 15.51 -6.90
C ALA A 476 -23.91 15.41 -5.73
N ASP A 477 -24.44 14.21 -5.46
CA ASP A 477 -25.28 13.92 -4.29
C ASP A 477 -24.53 14.16 -2.96
N CYS A 478 -23.28 13.74 -2.88
CA CYS A 478 -22.42 14.02 -1.73
C CYS A 478 -22.23 15.52 -1.49
N ARG A 479 -22.01 16.32 -2.54
CA ARG A 479 -21.88 17.78 -2.41
C ARG A 479 -23.17 18.46 -2.01
N ALA A 480 -24.29 18.05 -2.60
CA ALA A 480 -25.61 18.60 -2.23
C ALA A 480 -25.97 18.32 -0.76
N THR A 481 -25.51 17.19 -0.23
CA THR A 481 -25.69 16.86 1.20
C THR A 481 -24.60 17.42 2.11
N ALA A 482 -23.45 17.82 1.57
CA ALA A 482 -22.31 18.35 2.36
C ALA A 482 -22.64 19.68 3.05
N GLU A 483 -23.51 20.51 2.48
CA GLU A 483 -23.97 21.74 3.11
C GLU A 483 -24.73 21.48 4.43
N GLN A 484 -25.30 20.29 4.56
CA GLN A 484 -26.04 19.86 5.75
C GLN A 484 -25.24 18.92 6.66
N LEU A 485 -24.23 18.24 6.10
CA LEU A 485 -23.41 17.25 6.79
C LEU A 485 -21.98 17.79 6.92
N GLY A 486 -21.42 17.84 8.12
CA GLY A 486 -19.99 18.07 8.28
C GLY A 486 -19.15 16.98 7.58
N TRP A 487 -17.86 17.27 7.32
CA TRP A 487 -16.93 16.38 6.62
C TRP A 487 -16.94 14.94 7.15
N ALA A 488 -16.97 14.74 8.45
CA ALA A 488 -16.94 13.40 9.06
C ALA A 488 -18.15 12.54 8.65
N ALA A 489 -19.33 13.13 8.57
CA ALA A 489 -20.56 12.42 8.15
C ALA A 489 -20.53 12.13 6.65
N LEU A 490 -20.07 13.08 5.83
CA LEU A 490 -19.87 12.89 4.40
C LEU A 490 -18.88 11.76 4.14
N TRP A 491 -17.74 11.75 4.84
CA TRP A 491 -16.72 10.71 4.68
C TRP A 491 -17.22 9.33 5.09
N ARG A 492 -17.99 9.23 6.19
CA ARG A 492 -18.67 7.98 6.58
C ARG A 492 -19.64 7.49 5.50
N LYS A 493 -20.43 8.39 4.89
CA LYS A 493 -21.31 8.03 3.76
C LYS A 493 -20.52 7.47 2.58
N MET A 494 -19.39 8.08 2.23
CA MET A 494 -18.51 7.60 1.17
C MET A 494 -17.90 6.24 1.51
N LEU A 495 -17.35 6.08 2.71
CA LEU A 495 -16.75 4.81 3.17
C LEU A 495 -17.78 3.69 3.25
N SER A 496 -19.01 3.97 3.71
CA SER A 496 -20.11 3.00 3.69
C SER A 496 -20.35 2.46 2.28
N ARG A 497 -20.37 3.35 1.28
CA ARG A 497 -20.53 2.93 -0.13
C ARG A 497 -19.32 2.19 -0.67
N ILE A 498 -18.11 2.60 -0.33
CA ILE A 498 -16.85 1.92 -0.73
C ILE A 498 -16.80 0.50 -0.18
N PHE A 499 -17.24 0.29 1.06
CA PHE A 499 -17.09 -0.95 1.80
C PHE A 499 -18.41 -1.67 2.11
N VAL A 500 -19.49 -1.38 1.37
CA VAL A 500 -20.80 -1.94 1.59
C VAL A 500 -20.81 -3.47 1.67
N ALA A 501 -20.00 -4.13 0.86
CA ALA A 501 -19.88 -5.59 0.89
C ALA A 501 -19.23 -6.09 2.19
N PHE A 502 -18.19 -5.42 2.67
CA PHE A 502 -17.54 -5.70 3.94
C PHE A 502 -18.44 -5.42 5.12
N LEU A 503 -19.11 -4.28 5.10
CA LEU A 503 -20.05 -3.87 6.14
C LEU A 503 -21.34 -4.69 6.13
N ARG A 504 -21.55 -5.57 5.13
CA ARG A 504 -22.75 -6.38 4.96
C ARG A 504 -24.02 -5.53 4.94
N GLY A 505 -23.95 -4.38 4.29
CA GLY A 505 -25.06 -3.41 4.20
C GLY A 505 -25.25 -2.51 5.42
N ARG A 506 -24.48 -2.67 6.50
CA ARG A 506 -24.54 -1.78 7.66
C ARG A 506 -23.95 -0.40 7.32
N PRO A 507 -24.62 0.69 7.69
CA PRO A 507 -24.04 2.03 7.51
C PRO A 507 -22.98 2.31 8.59
N LEU A 508 -21.99 3.13 8.27
CA LEU A 508 -21.00 3.67 9.23
C LEU A 508 -21.56 4.85 10.05
N ASN A 509 -22.86 4.91 10.24
CA ASN A 509 -23.46 5.93 11.08
C ASN A 509 -23.42 5.49 12.54
N PRO A 510 -23.06 6.36 13.49
CA PRO A 510 -23.34 6.09 14.89
C PRO A 510 -24.85 5.88 15.05
N PRO A 511 -25.28 4.98 15.94
CA PRO A 511 -26.68 4.93 16.31
C PRO A 511 -27.12 6.35 16.71
N PRO A 512 -28.34 6.77 16.37
CA PRO A 512 -28.85 8.06 16.82
C PRO A 512 -28.65 8.11 18.33
N LEU A 513 -28.02 9.16 18.82
CA LEU A 513 -27.99 9.46 20.23
C LEU A 513 -29.45 9.67 20.61
N PHE A 514 -30.08 8.66 21.21
CA PHE A 514 -31.38 8.86 21.83
C PHE A 514 -31.16 9.95 22.88
N PRO A 515 -31.94 11.05 22.83
CA PRO A 515 -31.93 11.99 23.92
C PRO A 515 -32.28 11.19 25.18
N HIS A 516 -31.40 11.25 26.18
CA HIS A 516 -31.76 10.69 27.47
C HIS A 516 -33.12 11.24 27.86
N PRO A 517 -34.10 10.39 28.22
CA PRO A 517 -35.31 10.90 28.77
C PRO A 517 -34.95 11.71 30.02
N THR A 518 -35.30 12.98 29.98
CA THR A 518 -35.20 13.92 31.10
C THR A 518 -36.01 13.43 32.28
#